data_6ea34563c27d0e4cc6a9f69a475129e0
#
_entry.id   6ea34563c27d0e4cc6a9f69a475129e0
#
_cell.length_a   1.000
_cell.length_b   1.000
_cell.length_c   1.000
_cell.angle_alpha   90.00
_cell.angle_beta   90.00
_cell.angle_gamma   90.00
#
_symmetry.space_group_name_H-M   'P 1'
#
loop_
_entity.id
_entity.type
_entity.pdbx_description
1 polymer ?
#
loop_
_entity_poly.entity_id
_entity_poly.type
_entity_poly.pdbx_seq_one_letter_code
_entity_poly.pdbx_strand_id
1 'polypeptide(L)'
;MNLDSRIDRIIAEELGRHTHAHKHTPHCNWCWTCPECKSEFVSHVVNHGACRVGAAPGIGQLHDGLAQYIDHTLLKPEGTRAQIETLCKEAAEYHFASVCVNPTWVAFCAHLLRGTGVLVCTVVGFPLGATTTEAKVFEARQVVEQGACEVDMVVNIGRLKSGEYDFVAHDIAEIVKASHPAHVKVIIENCYLTDEEKIKASLLCREAGAHFVKTSTGFGPSGAKIEDVALMRRVVGEHLGVKAAGGIREFQTAEKMIEAGATRLGASASIAIVEHKKVA
;
A
#
# COMPACT_ATOMS: atom_id res chain seq x y z
N MET A 1 30.40 -8.44 9.86
CA MET A 1 29.33 -8.90 8.98
C MET A 1 28.70 -7.65 8.40
N ASN A 2 28.68 -7.49 7.07
CA ASN A 2 28.08 -6.29 6.50
C ASN A 2 26.54 -6.34 6.66
N LEU A 3 25.87 -5.21 6.48
CA LEU A 3 24.42 -5.09 6.64
C LEU A 3 23.67 -6.07 5.73
N ASP A 4 24.12 -6.25 4.49
CA ASP A 4 23.50 -7.14 3.50
C ASP A 4 23.44 -8.60 3.95
N SER A 5 24.58 -9.12 4.46
CA SER A 5 24.66 -10.50 4.99
C SER A 5 23.77 -10.70 6.21
N ARG A 6 23.55 -9.64 7.00
CA ARG A 6 22.68 -9.68 8.17
C ARG A 6 21.21 -9.70 7.76
N ILE A 7 20.83 -8.88 6.77
CA ILE A 7 19.48 -8.84 6.20
C ILE A 7 19.12 -10.22 5.60
N ASP A 8 19.99 -10.78 4.75
CA ASP A 8 19.76 -12.08 4.13
C ASP A 8 19.59 -13.19 5.15
N ARG A 9 20.37 -13.16 6.23
CA ARG A 9 20.24 -14.13 7.31
C ARG A 9 18.89 -14.01 8.01
N ILE A 10 18.46 -12.79 8.37
CA ILE A 10 17.16 -12.58 9.03
C ILE A 10 16.02 -13.04 8.12
N ILE A 11 16.06 -12.70 6.84
CA ILE A 11 15.05 -13.15 5.85
C ILE A 11 15.05 -14.68 5.76
N ALA A 12 16.20 -15.33 5.68
CA ALA A 12 16.31 -16.78 5.60
C ALA A 12 15.84 -17.48 6.88
N GLU A 13 16.17 -16.95 8.06
CA GLU A 13 15.73 -17.49 9.35
C GLU A 13 14.21 -17.39 9.51
N GLU A 14 13.60 -16.25 9.15
CA GLU A 14 12.14 -16.05 9.23
C GLU A 14 11.40 -16.90 8.18
N LEU A 15 11.87 -16.93 6.93
CA LEU A 15 11.29 -17.79 5.90
C LEU A 15 11.45 -19.29 6.23
N GLY A 16 12.58 -19.67 6.84
CA GLY A 16 12.83 -21.06 7.27
C GLY A 16 11.91 -21.54 8.37
N ARG A 17 11.43 -20.64 9.24
CA ARG A 17 10.43 -20.97 10.30
C ARG A 17 9.05 -21.27 9.73
N HIS A 18 8.73 -20.77 8.54
CA HIS A 18 7.41 -20.87 7.91
C HIS A 18 7.35 -21.85 6.73
N THR A 19 8.44 -22.58 6.43
CA THR A 19 8.44 -23.65 5.43
C THR A 19 7.76 -24.91 5.96
N HIS A 20 6.48 -24.81 6.32
CA HIS A 20 5.61 -25.97 6.26
C HIS A 20 5.31 -26.22 4.79
N ALA A 21 5.74 -27.37 4.29
CA ALA A 21 5.47 -27.86 2.94
C ALA A 21 3.95 -27.81 2.69
N HIS A 22 3.46 -26.76 2.04
CA HIS A 22 2.07 -26.69 1.59
C HIS A 22 1.89 -27.71 0.47
N LYS A 23 1.17 -28.79 0.75
CA LYS A 23 0.59 -29.60 -0.29
C LYS A 23 -0.50 -28.75 -0.96
N HIS A 24 -0.29 -28.39 -2.23
CA HIS A 24 -1.30 -27.72 -3.03
C HIS A 24 -2.57 -28.56 -3.07
N THR A 25 -3.63 -28.06 -2.43
CA THR A 25 -4.97 -28.62 -2.55
C THR A 25 -5.83 -27.64 -3.35
N PRO A 26 -6.84 -28.10 -4.11
CA PRO A 26 -7.69 -27.22 -4.96
C PRO A 26 -8.45 -26.13 -4.20
N HIS A 27 -8.40 -26.12 -2.87
CA HIS A 27 -9.04 -25.14 -1.98
C HIS A 27 -8.05 -24.50 -1.01
N CYS A 28 -6.83 -24.20 -1.47
CA CYS A 28 -5.85 -23.50 -0.65
C CYS A 28 -6.29 -22.05 -0.39
N ASN A 29 -6.84 -21.77 0.79
CA ASN A 29 -7.24 -20.42 1.22
C ASN A 29 -6.03 -19.49 1.51
N TRP A 30 -4.81 -19.99 1.44
CA TRP A 30 -3.57 -19.28 1.76
C TRP A 30 -2.76 -18.81 0.55
N CYS A 31 -3.07 -19.32 -0.63
CA CYS A 31 -2.30 -19.02 -1.83
C CYS A 31 -3.01 -17.97 -2.70
N TRP A 32 -2.98 -16.71 -2.27
CA TRP A 32 -3.59 -15.59 -3.03
C TRP A 32 -2.85 -15.25 -4.32
N THR A 33 -1.64 -15.76 -4.52
CA THR A 33 -0.74 -15.42 -5.63
C THR A 33 -0.43 -16.58 -6.59
N CYS A 34 -0.93 -17.80 -6.32
CA CYS A 34 -0.67 -18.94 -7.21
C CYS A 34 -1.56 -18.89 -8.46
N PRO A 35 -1.00 -18.74 -9.67
CA PRO A 35 -1.77 -18.74 -10.91
C PRO A 35 -2.58 -20.02 -11.13
N GLU A 36 -2.09 -21.17 -10.61
CA GLU A 36 -2.75 -22.47 -10.74
C GLU A 36 -3.99 -22.59 -9.83
N CYS A 37 -3.96 -21.92 -8.63
CA CYS A 37 -5.08 -21.94 -7.70
C CYS A 37 -6.18 -20.94 -8.05
N LYS A 38 -5.95 -19.99 -8.95
CA LYS A 38 -6.83 -18.84 -9.22
C LYS A 38 -7.11 -18.54 -10.68
N SER A 39 -6.87 -19.49 -11.58
CA SER A 39 -7.18 -19.30 -13.00
C SER A 39 -8.64 -18.85 -13.23
N GLU A 40 -9.60 -19.38 -12.45
CA GLU A 40 -11.00 -18.99 -12.55
C GLU A 40 -11.26 -17.58 -11.99
N PHE A 41 -10.60 -17.19 -10.89
CA PHE A 41 -10.75 -15.85 -10.32
C PHE A 41 -10.14 -14.78 -11.23
N VAL A 42 -8.95 -15.02 -11.77
CA VAL A 42 -8.30 -14.12 -12.74
C VAL A 42 -9.17 -13.96 -13.99
N SER A 43 -9.71 -15.07 -14.52
CA SER A 43 -10.62 -15.04 -15.66
C SER A 43 -11.92 -14.30 -15.35
N HIS A 44 -12.48 -14.47 -14.14
CA HIS A 44 -13.68 -13.77 -13.70
C HIS A 44 -13.45 -12.26 -13.60
N VAL A 45 -12.34 -11.84 -12.99
CA VAL A 45 -11.98 -10.42 -12.82
C VAL A 45 -11.67 -9.74 -14.16
N VAL A 46 -10.98 -10.41 -15.08
CA VAL A 46 -10.71 -9.92 -16.43
C VAL A 46 -12.01 -9.78 -17.23
N ASN A 47 -12.92 -10.76 -17.14
CA ASN A 47 -14.21 -10.74 -17.85
C ASN A 47 -15.17 -9.67 -17.33
N HIS A 48 -14.98 -9.14 -16.11
CA HIS A 48 -15.74 -8.04 -15.54
C HIS A 48 -15.10 -6.66 -15.74
N GLY A 49 -14.15 -6.55 -16.68
CA GLY A 49 -13.59 -5.28 -17.12
C GLY A 49 -12.47 -4.71 -16.25
N ALA A 50 -11.89 -5.50 -15.38
CA ALA A 50 -10.69 -5.09 -14.65
C ALA A 50 -9.47 -5.13 -15.59
N CYS A 51 -9.29 -4.07 -16.37
CA CYS A 51 -8.13 -3.89 -17.25
C CYS A 51 -6.81 -3.62 -16.51
N ARG A 52 -6.75 -3.80 -15.19
CA ARG A 52 -5.57 -3.56 -14.36
C ARG A 52 -5.33 -4.64 -13.29
N VAL A 53 -5.66 -5.88 -13.56
CA VAL A 53 -5.19 -6.99 -12.74
C VAL A 53 -3.75 -7.27 -13.12
N GLY A 54 -2.83 -6.84 -12.26
CA GLY A 54 -1.42 -7.14 -12.43
C GLY A 54 -0.65 -6.04 -13.14
N ALA A 55 -0.49 -4.89 -12.49
CA ALA A 55 0.83 -4.29 -12.59
C ALA A 55 1.77 -5.31 -11.95
N ALA A 56 2.46 -6.11 -12.77
CA ALA A 56 3.64 -6.81 -12.27
C ALA A 56 4.46 -5.77 -11.51
N PRO A 57 4.97 -6.08 -10.30
CA PRO A 57 5.83 -5.15 -9.59
C PRO A 57 6.92 -4.75 -10.58
N GLY A 58 6.95 -3.45 -10.94
CA GLY A 58 7.93 -2.94 -11.88
C GLY A 58 9.30 -3.23 -11.32
N ILE A 59 10.09 -4.03 -12.02
CA ILE A 59 11.49 -4.23 -11.70
C ILE A 59 12.21 -3.00 -12.25
N GLY A 60 12.22 -1.90 -11.46
CA GLY A 60 13.12 -0.77 -11.69
C GLY A 60 13.05 -0.04 -13.03
N GLN A 61 11.98 -0.18 -13.82
CA GLN A 61 11.79 0.57 -15.06
C GLN A 61 10.47 1.31 -15.06
N LEU A 62 10.52 2.62 -15.33
CA LEU A 62 9.36 3.44 -15.65
C LEU A 62 8.73 2.91 -16.96
N HIS A 63 7.59 2.22 -16.83
CA HIS A 63 6.72 2.01 -17.98
C HIS A 63 5.91 3.29 -18.25
N ASP A 64 5.59 3.57 -19.50
CA ASP A 64 4.91 4.75 -19.98
C ASP A 64 3.80 5.23 -19.04
N GLY A 65 4.02 6.40 -18.43
CA GLY A 65 3.03 7.08 -17.59
C GLY A 65 3.28 7.02 -16.08
N LEU A 66 4.20 7.87 -15.56
CA LEU A 66 4.44 8.05 -14.11
C LEU A 66 3.14 8.30 -13.33
N ALA A 67 2.13 8.95 -13.93
CA ALA A 67 0.84 9.22 -13.32
C ALA A 67 0.16 7.96 -12.77
N GLN A 68 0.30 6.83 -13.45
CA GLN A 68 -0.31 5.56 -13.05
C GLN A 68 0.33 4.93 -11.80
N TYR A 69 1.47 5.44 -11.35
CA TYR A 69 2.10 5.06 -10.08
C TYR A 69 1.64 5.92 -8.91
N ILE A 70 0.87 6.99 -9.14
CA ILE A 70 0.61 8.01 -8.13
C ILE A 70 -0.80 7.87 -7.55
N ASP A 71 -0.86 7.80 -6.21
CA ASP A 71 -2.06 8.07 -5.43
C ASP A 71 -2.07 9.57 -5.10
N HIS A 72 -2.93 10.33 -5.80
CA HIS A 72 -3.08 11.77 -5.61
C HIS A 72 -3.74 12.06 -4.27
N THR A 73 -3.02 12.67 -3.33
CA THR A 73 -3.31 12.56 -1.90
C THR A 73 -3.69 13.90 -1.26
N LEU A 74 -4.83 13.91 -0.56
CA LEU A 74 -5.25 14.99 0.35
C LEU A 74 -5.79 14.40 1.65
N LEU A 75 -4.93 14.36 2.69
CA LEU A 75 -5.23 13.79 4.01
C LEU A 75 -5.22 14.85 5.13
N LYS A 76 -5.01 16.13 4.80
CA LYS A 76 -5.06 17.20 5.77
C LYS A 76 -6.46 17.28 6.41
N PRO A 77 -6.57 17.41 7.76
CA PRO A 77 -7.86 17.42 8.43
C PRO A 77 -8.76 18.59 8.03
N GLU A 78 -8.16 19.70 7.60
CA GLU A 78 -8.85 20.90 7.13
C GLU A 78 -9.25 20.82 5.63
N GLY A 79 -9.03 19.69 4.96
CA GLY A 79 -9.38 19.49 3.56
C GLY A 79 -10.87 19.73 3.27
N THR A 80 -11.18 20.74 2.45
CA THR A 80 -12.55 21.15 2.13
C THR A 80 -13.15 20.36 0.97
N ARG A 81 -14.49 20.36 0.85
CA ARG A 81 -15.21 19.77 -0.29
C ARG A 81 -14.69 20.28 -1.63
N ALA A 82 -14.46 21.58 -1.78
CA ALA A 82 -13.96 22.17 -3.02
C ALA A 82 -12.55 21.65 -3.39
N GLN A 83 -11.69 21.43 -2.39
CA GLN A 83 -10.37 20.83 -2.61
C GLN A 83 -10.47 19.36 -3.02
N ILE A 84 -11.41 18.60 -2.47
CA ILE A 84 -11.66 17.21 -2.87
C ILE A 84 -12.21 17.15 -4.31
N GLU A 85 -13.10 18.07 -4.70
CA GLU A 85 -13.58 18.17 -6.08
C GLU A 85 -12.44 18.44 -7.05
N THR A 86 -11.55 19.38 -6.69
CA THR A 86 -10.34 19.70 -7.47
C THR A 86 -9.43 18.47 -7.58
N LEU A 87 -9.15 17.78 -6.46
CA LEU A 87 -8.36 16.55 -6.42
C LEU A 87 -8.89 15.48 -7.38
N CYS A 88 -10.21 15.27 -7.39
CA CYS A 88 -10.84 14.28 -8.28
C CYS A 88 -10.77 14.68 -9.75
N LYS A 89 -10.95 15.98 -10.09
CA LYS A 89 -10.79 16.50 -11.45
C LYS A 89 -9.37 16.31 -11.96
N GLU A 90 -8.38 16.70 -11.15
CA GLU A 90 -6.96 16.53 -11.45
C GLU A 90 -6.62 15.05 -11.65
N ALA A 91 -7.12 14.17 -10.77
CA ALA A 91 -6.86 12.76 -10.89
C ALA A 91 -7.43 12.14 -12.17
N ALA A 92 -8.62 12.57 -12.60
CA ALA A 92 -9.23 12.14 -13.85
C ALA A 92 -8.48 12.68 -15.07
N GLU A 93 -8.05 13.96 -15.05
CA GLU A 93 -7.33 14.63 -16.13
C GLU A 93 -5.95 14.00 -16.36
N TYR A 94 -5.20 13.76 -15.30
CA TYR A 94 -3.84 13.19 -15.37
C TYR A 94 -3.81 11.66 -15.35
N HIS A 95 -4.96 11.00 -15.22
CA HIS A 95 -5.06 9.54 -15.14
C HIS A 95 -4.23 8.93 -13.99
N PHE A 96 -4.26 9.56 -12.82
CA PHE A 96 -3.60 9.01 -11.64
C PHE A 96 -4.17 7.63 -11.25
N ALA A 97 -3.38 6.81 -10.54
CA ALA A 97 -3.80 5.49 -10.11
C ALA A 97 -5.03 5.58 -9.18
N SER A 98 -5.00 6.50 -8.24
CA SER A 98 -6.10 6.75 -7.31
C SER A 98 -6.10 8.19 -6.79
N VAL A 99 -7.19 8.58 -6.14
CA VAL A 99 -7.18 9.63 -5.13
C VAL A 99 -7.06 8.98 -3.75
N CYS A 100 -6.29 9.59 -2.82
CA CYS A 100 -6.19 9.11 -1.45
C CYS A 100 -6.70 10.18 -0.48
N VAL A 101 -7.81 9.88 0.21
CA VAL A 101 -8.58 10.85 1.01
C VAL A 101 -8.93 10.29 2.39
N ASN A 102 -9.31 11.16 3.32
CA ASN A 102 -9.87 10.74 4.60
C ASN A 102 -11.22 10.01 4.42
N PRO A 103 -11.58 9.07 5.32
CA PRO A 103 -12.78 8.22 5.22
C PRO A 103 -14.08 8.96 4.89
N THR A 104 -14.27 10.13 5.49
CA THR A 104 -15.48 10.96 5.30
C THR A 104 -15.75 11.38 3.85
N TRP A 105 -14.71 11.34 2.98
CA TRP A 105 -14.80 11.76 1.58
C TRP A 105 -14.96 10.61 0.58
N VAL A 106 -14.92 9.36 1.04
CA VAL A 106 -14.92 8.18 0.15
C VAL A 106 -16.15 8.15 -0.74
N ALA A 107 -17.35 8.22 -0.18
CA ALA A 107 -18.59 8.17 -0.97
C ALA A 107 -18.67 9.32 -2.00
N PHE A 108 -18.17 10.49 -1.63
CA PHE A 108 -18.15 11.66 -2.51
C PHE A 108 -17.17 11.47 -3.68
N CYS A 109 -15.94 11.00 -3.40
CA CYS A 109 -14.96 10.68 -4.44
C CYS A 109 -15.45 9.55 -5.36
N ALA A 110 -16.04 8.48 -4.81
CA ALA A 110 -16.59 7.38 -5.58
C ALA A 110 -17.69 7.84 -6.56
N HIS A 111 -18.50 8.82 -6.15
CA HIS A 111 -19.48 9.44 -7.04
C HIS A 111 -18.82 10.24 -8.17
N LEU A 112 -17.83 11.10 -7.86
CA LEU A 112 -17.16 11.97 -8.82
C LEU A 112 -16.31 11.21 -9.83
N LEU A 113 -15.68 10.11 -9.41
CA LEU A 113 -14.73 9.35 -10.23
C LEU A 113 -15.36 8.20 -11.02
N ARG A 114 -16.70 8.07 -10.97
CA ARG A 114 -17.39 7.01 -11.69
C ARG A 114 -17.10 7.07 -13.19
N GLY A 115 -16.60 5.97 -13.75
CA GLY A 115 -16.29 5.84 -15.17
C GLY A 115 -14.96 6.46 -15.61
N THR A 116 -14.18 7.06 -14.71
CA THR A 116 -12.87 7.67 -15.06
C THR A 116 -11.72 6.65 -15.07
N GLY A 117 -11.89 5.49 -14.43
CA GLY A 117 -10.82 4.52 -14.22
C GLY A 117 -9.89 4.86 -13.04
N VAL A 118 -10.05 5.99 -12.38
CA VAL A 118 -9.29 6.37 -11.18
C VAL A 118 -9.91 5.70 -9.96
N LEU A 119 -9.08 5.04 -9.13
CA LEU A 119 -9.53 4.34 -7.94
C LEU A 119 -9.73 5.31 -6.76
N VAL A 120 -10.58 4.92 -5.81
CA VAL A 120 -10.70 5.61 -4.52
C VAL A 120 -9.91 4.83 -3.48
N CYS A 121 -8.85 5.44 -2.97
CA CYS A 121 -8.07 4.99 -1.82
C CYS A 121 -8.44 5.81 -0.59
N THR A 122 -8.46 5.18 0.57
CA THR A 122 -8.64 5.85 1.85
C THR A 122 -7.75 5.26 2.93
N VAL A 123 -7.84 5.79 4.15
CA VAL A 123 -7.01 5.38 5.29
C VAL A 123 -7.85 4.76 6.39
N VAL A 124 -7.25 3.87 7.19
CA VAL A 124 -7.88 3.18 8.33
C VAL A 124 -6.92 3.15 9.52
N GLY A 125 -7.45 3.43 10.71
CA GLY A 125 -6.64 3.56 11.93
C GLY A 125 -5.60 4.67 11.85
N PHE A 126 -5.85 5.67 11.05
CA PHE A 126 -4.87 6.66 10.61
C PHE A 126 -4.93 7.96 11.46
N PRO A 127 -3.78 8.64 11.73
CA PRO A 127 -2.43 8.24 11.31
C PRO A 127 -1.65 7.37 12.31
N LEU A 128 -2.19 7.06 13.49
CA LEU A 128 -1.44 6.52 14.61
C LEU A 128 -1.36 4.99 14.66
N GLY A 129 -2.32 4.29 14.07
CA GLY A 129 -2.41 2.82 14.14
C GLY A 129 -2.72 2.25 15.54
N ALA A 130 -2.86 3.11 16.55
CA ALA A 130 -2.91 2.76 17.96
C ALA A 130 -4.33 2.50 18.51
N THR A 131 -5.28 2.21 17.64
CA THR A 131 -6.64 1.81 18.01
C THR A 131 -6.78 0.29 18.02
N THR A 132 -7.96 -0.23 18.43
CA THR A 132 -8.22 -1.67 18.46
C THR A 132 -8.45 -2.24 17.07
N THR A 133 -8.25 -3.54 16.91
CA THR A 133 -8.51 -4.26 15.66
C THR A 133 -9.97 -4.12 15.24
N GLU A 134 -10.92 -4.24 16.19
CA GLU A 134 -12.37 -4.13 15.94
C GLU A 134 -12.73 -2.75 15.38
N ALA A 135 -12.12 -1.68 15.89
CA ALA A 135 -12.35 -0.32 15.40
C ALA A 135 -11.85 -0.17 13.95
N LYS A 136 -10.65 -0.68 13.63
CA LYS A 136 -10.11 -0.67 12.27
C LYS A 136 -10.96 -1.52 11.32
N VAL A 137 -11.41 -2.71 11.76
CA VAL A 137 -12.29 -3.60 10.98
C VAL A 137 -13.61 -2.92 10.65
N PHE A 138 -14.21 -2.23 11.62
CA PHE A 138 -15.43 -1.47 11.40
C PHE A 138 -15.23 -0.35 10.38
N GLU A 139 -14.16 0.45 10.54
CA GLU A 139 -13.80 1.53 9.62
C GLU A 139 -13.54 0.98 8.20
N ALA A 140 -12.80 -0.12 8.08
CA ALA A 140 -12.50 -0.77 6.80
C ALA A 140 -13.76 -1.21 6.06
N ARG A 141 -14.69 -1.89 6.73
CA ARG A 141 -15.97 -2.29 6.13
C ARG A 141 -16.78 -1.09 5.65
N GLN A 142 -16.89 -0.07 6.50
CA GLN A 142 -17.66 1.12 6.17
C GLN A 142 -17.12 1.82 4.93
N VAL A 143 -15.80 2.01 4.81
CA VAL A 143 -15.23 2.71 3.66
C VAL A 143 -15.32 1.90 2.37
N VAL A 144 -15.22 0.56 2.44
CA VAL A 144 -15.42 -0.31 1.28
C VAL A 144 -16.87 -0.27 0.80
N GLU A 145 -17.85 -0.32 1.71
CA GLU A 145 -19.27 -0.15 1.38
C GLU A 145 -19.57 1.21 0.72
N GLN A 146 -18.80 2.24 1.06
CA GLN A 146 -18.90 3.59 0.48
C GLN A 146 -18.19 3.72 -0.88
N GLY A 147 -17.46 2.69 -1.33
CA GLY A 147 -16.84 2.65 -2.65
C GLY A 147 -15.33 2.79 -2.66
N ALA A 148 -14.64 2.61 -1.53
CA ALA A 148 -13.20 2.51 -1.52
C ALA A 148 -12.74 1.22 -2.23
N CYS A 149 -11.80 1.36 -3.16
CA CYS A 149 -11.17 0.25 -3.88
C CYS A 149 -9.82 -0.12 -3.26
N GLU A 150 -9.24 0.77 -2.48
CA GLU A 150 -7.96 0.60 -1.79
C GLU A 150 -8.05 1.18 -0.37
N VAL A 151 -7.41 0.49 0.59
CA VAL A 151 -7.40 0.87 2.01
C VAL A 151 -5.96 0.88 2.52
N ASP A 152 -5.49 2.04 2.98
CA ASP A 152 -4.18 2.22 3.58
C ASP A 152 -4.31 2.17 5.12
N MET A 153 -4.14 1.00 5.74
CA MET A 153 -4.19 0.86 7.19
C MET A 153 -2.84 1.19 7.84
N VAL A 154 -2.85 1.67 9.07
CA VAL A 154 -1.62 1.85 9.86
C VAL A 154 -1.45 0.67 10.82
N VAL A 155 -0.25 0.06 10.82
CA VAL A 155 0.12 -1.00 11.77
C VAL A 155 0.08 -0.48 13.21
N ASN A 156 -0.19 -1.34 14.19
CA ASN A 156 -0.01 -0.96 15.59
C ASN A 156 1.48 -0.94 15.95
N ILE A 157 2.09 0.25 15.82
CA ILE A 157 3.54 0.46 15.99
C ILE A 157 3.99 0.06 17.39
N GLY A 158 3.21 0.40 18.42
CA GLY A 158 3.53 0.07 19.82
C GLY A 158 3.60 -1.44 20.04
N ARG A 159 2.64 -2.21 19.52
CA ARG A 159 2.63 -3.67 19.59
C ARG A 159 3.80 -4.28 18.82
N LEU A 160 4.09 -3.76 17.63
CA LEU A 160 5.23 -4.20 16.83
C LEU A 160 6.54 -4.02 17.60
N LYS A 161 6.77 -2.84 18.20
CA LYS A 161 7.97 -2.55 19.00
C LYS A 161 8.05 -3.34 20.30
N SER A 162 6.92 -3.80 20.82
CA SER A 162 6.86 -4.70 21.97
C SER A 162 7.12 -6.17 21.61
N GLY A 163 7.34 -6.49 20.32
CA GLY A 163 7.54 -7.86 19.87
C GLY A 163 6.26 -8.69 19.80
N GLU A 164 5.09 -8.07 19.92
CA GLU A 164 3.78 -8.75 19.89
C GLU A 164 3.36 -9.06 18.43
N TYR A 165 4.18 -9.83 17.73
CA TYR A 165 4.05 -10.08 16.30
C TYR A 165 2.77 -10.81 15.92
N ASP A 166 2.31 -11.76 16.75
CA ASP A 166 1.05 -12.48 16.51
C ASP A 166 -0.15 -11.52 16.52
N PHE A 167 -0.15 -10.54 17.44
CA PHE A 167 -1.16 -9.49 17.47
C PHE A 167 -1.13 -8.65 16.18
N VAL A 168 0.06 -8.24 15.76
CA VAL A 168 0.23 -7.41 14.56
C VAL A 168 -0.22 -8.17 13.30
N ALA A 169 0.16 -9.44 13.17
CA ALA A 169 -0.28 -10.29 12.06
C ALA A 169 -1.80 -10.46 12.03
N HIS A 170 -2.41 -10.72 13.20
CA HIS A 170 -3.85 -10.83 13.34
C HIS A 170 -4.58 -9.52 12.97
N ASP A 171 -4.09 -8.38 13.48
CA ASP A 171 -4.64 -7.04 13.16
C ASP A 171 -4.67 -6.81 11.65
N ILE A 172 -3.55 -7.06 10.96
CA ILE A 172 -3.47 -6.91 9.50
C ILE A 172 -4.43 -7.88 8.80
N ALA A 173 -4.44 -9.16 9.18
CA ALA A 173 -5.26 -10.18 8.52
C ALA A 173 -6.77 -9.89 8.65
N GLU A 174 -7.23 -9.42 9.81
CA GLU A 174 -8.64 -9.07 10.01
C GLU A 174 -9.05 -7.85 9.17
N ILE A 175 -8.15 -6.85 9.00
CA ILE A 175 -8.43 -5.71 8.13
C ILE A 175 -8.40 -6.13 6.65
N VAL A 176 -7.47 -7.00 6.24
CA VAL A 176 -7.44 -7.56 4.87
C VAL A 176 -8.76 -8.27 4.56
N LYS A 177 -9.23 -9.12 5.46
CA LYS A 177 -10.50 -9.82 5.33
C LYS A 177 -11.70 -8.87 5.29
N ALA A 178 -11.72 -7.85 6.17
CA ALA A 178 -12.81 -6.88 6.27
C ALA A 178 -12.87 -5.96 5.06
N SER A 179 -11.75 -5.71 4.41
CA SER A 179 -11.63 -4.82 3.25
C SER A 179 -11.97 -5.49 1.92
N HIS A 180 -12.13 -6.83 1.87
CA HIS A 180 -12.42 -7.50 0.61
C HIS A 180 -13.70 -6.94 -0.06
N PRO A 181 -13.69 -6.59 -1.39
CA PRO A 181 -12.64 -6.89 -2.38
C PRO A 181 -11.56 -5.79 -2.56
N ALA A 182 -11.55 -4.74 -1.73
CA ALA A 182 -10.56 -3.67 -1.83
C ALA A 182 -9.14 -4.15 -1.48
N HIS A 183 -8.13 -3.56 -2.11
CA HIS A 183 -6.74 -3.84 -1.82
C HIS A 183 -6.29 -3.14 -0.54
N VAL A 184 -5.56 -3.85 0.32
CA VAL A 184 -5.01 -3.31 1.56
C VAL A 184 -3.53 -3.00 1.40
N LYS A 185 -3.14 -1.77 1.79
CA LYS A 185 -1.76 -1.33 1.90
C LYS A 185 -1.46 -1.07 3.38
N VAL A 186 -0.42 -1.70 3.91
CA VAL A 186 -0.07 -1.60 5.32
C VAL A 186 1.04 -0.57 5.52
N ILE A 187 0.71 0.52 6.21
CA ILE A 187 1.68 1.56 6.59
C ILE A 187 2.42 1.08 7.83
N ILE A 188 3.73 0.84 7.69
CA ILE A 188 4.56 0.39 8.80
C ILE A 188 5.25 1.55 9.55
N GLU A 189 5.19 2.77 9.02
CA GLU A 189 5.75 4.02 9.57
C GLU A 189 7.23 3.91 9.88
N ASN A 190 8.03 3.77 8.84
CA ASN A 190 9.47 3.47 8.88
C ASN A 190 10.29 4.37 9.81
N CYS A 191 9.87 5.62 9.99
CA CYS A 191 10.60 6.59 10.81
C CYS A 191 10.69 6.22 12.30
N TYR A 192 9.83 5.31 12.78
CA TYR A 192 9.86 4.81 14.16
C TYR A 192 10.55 3.45 14.30
N LEU A 193 10.95 2.82 13.19
CA LEU A 193 11.41 1.44 13.15
C LEU A 193 12.92 1.33 12.88
N THR A 194 13.54 0.37 13.52
CA THR A 194 14.88 -0.12 13.12
C THR A 194 14.77 -0.95 11.83
N ASP A 195 15.87 -1.24 11.18
CA ASP A 195 15.86 -2.05 9.95
C ASP A 195 15.35 -3.47 10.22
N GLU A 196 15.67 -4.07 11.37
CA GLU A 196 15.13 -5.36 11.79
C GLU A 196 13.60 -5.31 11.97
N GLU A 197 13.08 -4.24 12.59
CA GLU A 197 11.64 -4.04 12.75
C GLU A 197 10.94 -3.82 11.40
N LYS A 198 11.57 -3.10 10.45
CA LYS A 198 11.05 -2.92 9.07
C LYS A 198 10.97 -4.26 8.33
N ILE A 199 12.01 -5.08 8.45
CA ILE A 199 12.04 -6.43 7.86
C ILE A 199 10.89 -7.26 8.45
N LYS A 200 10.78 -7.31 9.77
CA LYS A 200 9.74 -8.08 10.45
C LYS A 200 8.35 -7.62 10.07
N ALA A 201 8.08 -6.31 10.11
CA ALA A 201 6.80 -5.75 9.71
C ALA A 201 6.44 -6.08 8.26
N SER A 202 7.41 -6.00 7.34
CA SER A 202 7.20 -6.33 5.92
C SER A 202 6.86 -7.81 5.71
N LEU A 203 7.50 -8.73 6.47
CA LEU A 203 7.17 -10.15 6.45
C LEU A 203 5.76 -10.40 7.00
N LEU A 204 5.38 -9.77 8.12
CA LEU A 204 4.03 -9.87 8.68
C LEU A 204 2.95 -9.37 7.69
N CYS A 205 3.22 -8.30 6.94
CA CYS A 205 2.33 -7.82 5.88
C CYS A 205 2.09 -8.91 4.81
N ARG A 206 3.18 -9.57 4.39
CA ARG A 206 3.11 -10.65 3.40
C ARG A 206 2.33 -11.86 3.92
N GLU A 207 2.63 -12.31 5.13
CA GLU A 207 1.99 -13.46 5.78
C GLU A 207 0.50 -13.23 6.02
N ALA A 208 0.12 -12.00 6.41
CA ALA A 208 -1.27 -11.62 6.64
C ALA A 208 -2.09 -11.38 5.37
N GLY A 209 -1.49 -11.52 4.17
CA GLY A 209 -2.18 -11.39 2.89
C GLY A 209 -2.43 -9.96 2.44
N ALA A 210 -1.65 -8.99 2.93
CA ALA A 210 -1.71 -7.61 2.43
C ALA A 210 -1.30 -7.54 0.95
N HIS A 211 -1.75 -6.52 0.24
CA HIS A 211 -1.42 -6.29 -1.17
C HIS A 211 -0.19 -5.41 -1.34
N PHE A 212 0.03 -4.51 -0.40
CA PHE A 212 1.19 -3.62 -0.37
C PHE A 212 1.72 -3.46 1.05
N VAL A 213 3.03 -3.20 1.14
CA VAL A 213 3.64 -2.56 2.30
C VAL A 213 3.92 -1.10 1.95
N LYS A 214 3.62 -0.16 2.86
CA LYS A 214 3.76 1.29 2.66
C LYS A 214 4.70 1.89 3.71
N THR A 215 5.56 2.81 3.26
CA THR A 215 6.61 3.39 4.11
C THR A 215 6.07 4.24 5.26
N SER A 216 5.14 5.15 4.97
CA SER A 216 4.86 6.28 5.88
C SER A 216 3.44 6.80 5.75
N THR A 217 2.94 7.39 6.83
CA THR A 217 1.67 8.13 6.84
C THR A 217 1.81 9.51 6.20
N GLY A 218 2.98 10.13 6.29
CA GLY A 218 3.23 11.53 5.97
C GLY A 218 2.98 12.50 7.14
N PHE A 219 2.57 11.98 8.31
CA PHE A 219 2.33 12.73 9.55
C PHE A 219 3.41 12.47 10.61
N GLY A 220 4.28 11.50 10.37
CA GLY A 220 5.43 11.22 11.23
C GLY A 220 6.58 12.21 10.99
N PRO A 221 7.65 12.11 11.79
CA PRO A 221 8.81 13.01 11.72
C PRO A 221 9.59 12.94 10.41
N SER A 222 9.50 11.82 9.64
CA SER A 222 10.09 11.72 8.30
C SER A 222 9.23 10.86 7.37
N GLY A 223 9.43 11.04 6.05
CA GLY A 223 8.73 10.30 5.01
C GLY A 223 9.56 9.15 4.42
N ALA A 224 9.26 8.80 3.16
CA ALA A 224 9.95 7.74 2.44
C ALA A 224 11.44 8.04 2.23
N LYS A 225 12.27 7.01 2.40
CA LYS A 225 13.69 7.00 2.05
C LYS A 225 13.96 5.93 1.01
N ILE A 226 14.90 6.18 0.11
CA ILE A 226 15.24 5.26 -0.98
C ILE A 226 15.72 3.92 -0.40
N GLU A 227 16.54 3.98 0.65
CA GLU A 227 17.10 2.81 1.31
C GLU A 227 16.01 1.93 1.95
N ASP A 228 14.98 2.58 2.55
CA ASP A 228 13.84 1.87 3.14
C ASP A 228 13.00 1.17 2.07
N VAL A 229 12.76 1.83 0.94
CA VAL A 229 12.03 1.24 -0.20
C VAL A 229 12.78 0.04 -0.76
N ALA A 230 14.10 0.16 -0.96
CA ALA A 230 14.94 -0.94 -1.42
C ALA A 230 14.94 -2.12 -0.43
N LEU A 231 15.02 -1.84 0.87
CA LEU A 231 14.94 -2.85 1.93
C LEU A 231 13.58 -3.57 1.89
N MET A 232 12.48 -2.82 1.88
CA MET A 232 11.12 -3.37 1.84
C MET A 232 10.92 -4.23 0.59
N ARG A 233 11.35 -3.77 -0.60
CA ARG A 233 11.28 -4.52 -1.85
C ARG A 233 12.04 -5.84 -1.76
N ARG A 234 13.26 -5.82 -1.20
CA ARG A 234 14.07 -7.03 -1.01
C ARG A 234 13.38 -8.05 -0.11
N VAL A 235 12.71 -7.59 0.96
CA VAL A 235 12.00 -8.45 1.92
C VAL A 235 10.74 -9.07 1.31
N VAL A 236 9.91 -8.26 0.64
CA VAL A 236 8.63 -8.75 0.12
C VAL A 236 8.75 -9.41 -1.25
N GLY A 237 9.89 -9.24 -1.94
CA GLY A 237 10.10 -9.76 -3.29
C GLY A 237 9.05 -9.22 -4.27
N GLU A 238 8.57 -10.08 -5.16
CA GLU A 238 7.52 -9.76 -6.13
C GLU A 238 6.09 -10.01 -5.59
N HIS A 239 5.97 -10.51 -4.37
CA HIS A 239 4.69 -10.93 -3.80
C HIS A 239 3.79 -9.75 -3.41
N LEU A 240 4.37 -8.63 -2.95
CA LEU A 240 3.63 -7.43 -2.58
C LEU A 240 4.10 -6.22 -3.39
N GLY A 241 3.18 -5.27 -3.59
CA GLY A 241 3.56 -3.92 -3.97
C GLY A 241 4.31 -3.20 -2.84
N VAL A 242 5.17 -2.25 -3.19
CA VAL A 242 5.77 -1.31 -2.23
C VAL A 242 5.27 0.09 -2.56
N LYS A 243 4.63 0.75 -1.57
CA LYS A 243 4.20 2.14 -1.71
C LYS A 243 5.13 3.07 -0.95
N ALA A 244 5.78 3.97 -1.66
CA ALA A 244 6.55 5.07 -1.07
C ALA A 244 5.65 6.29 -0.85
N ALA A 245 5.64 6.87 0.35
CA ALA A 245 4.84 8.04 0.68
C ALA A 245 5.52 8.94 1.72
N GLY A 246 5.18 10.23 1.68
CA GLY A 246 5.77 11.25 2.55
C GLY A 246 7.03 11.86 1.99
N GLY A 247 7.00 13.17 1.72
CA GLY A 247 8.15 13.94 1.26
C GLY A 247 8.47 13.85 -0.24
N ILE A 248 7.70 13.13 -1.05
CA ILE A 248 7.91 13.01 -2.49
C ILE A 248 7.23 14.20 -3.16
N ARG A 249 8.04 15.13 -3.71
CA ARG A 249 7.56 16.39 -4.27
C ARG A 249 8.07 16.70 -5.68
N GLU A 250 9.10 16.01 -6.13
CA GLU A 250 9.79 16.25 -7.39
C GLU A 250 9.93 14.97 -8.19
N PHE A 251 9.99 15.10 -9.52
CA PHE A 251 10.13 13.99 -10.45
C PHE A 251 11.34 13.11 -10.14
N GLN A 252 12.52 13.70 -9.90
CA GLN A 252 13.75 12.93 -9.62
C GLN A 252 13.64 12.08 -8.34
N THR A 253 12.92 12.58 -7.32
CA THR A 253 12.66 11.79 -6.12
C THR A 253 11.71 10.64 -6.39
N ALA A 254 10.64 10.89 -7.15
CA ALA A 254 9.68 9.87 -7.56
C ALA A 254 10.35 8.76 -8.38
N GLU A 255 11.17 9.13 -9.37
CA GLU A 255 11.96 8.21 -10.20
C GLU A 255 12.86 7.31 -9.34
N LYS A 256 13.66 7.89 -8.44
CA LYS A 256 14.52 7.12 -7.54
C LYS A 256 13.75 6.15 -6.62
N MET A 257 12.54 6.52 -6.17
CA MET A 257 11.71 5.60 -5.39
C MET A 257 11.25 4.41 -6.23
N ILE A 258 10.91 4.63 -7.51
CA ILE A 258 10.53 3.55 -8.44
C ILE A 258 11.74 2.67 -8.74
N GLU A 259 12.90 3.24 -9.03
CA GLU A 259 14.15 2.51 -9.24
C GLU A 259 14.52 1.64 -8.02
N ALA A 260 14.27 2.14 -6.81
CA ALA A 260 14.47 1.38 -5.57
C ALA A 260 13.41 0.27 -5.36
N GLY A 261 12.39 0.17 -6.21
CA GLY A 261 11.40 -0.91 -6.19
C GLY A 261 10.00 -0.49 -5.73
N ALA A 262 9.70 0.82 -5.61
CA ALA A 262 8.33 1.25 -5.38
C ALA A 262 7.47 0.97 -6.61
N THR A 263 6.28 0.42 -6.40
CA THR A 263 5.26 0.20 -7.44
C THR A 263 4.06 1.13 -7.27
N ARG A 264 4.07 1.97 -6.25
CA ARG A 264 3.08 3.00 -5.98
C ARG A 264 3.74 4.16 -5.22
N LEU A 265 3.28 5.37 -5.50
CA LEU A 265 3.74 6.60 -4.85
C LEU A 265 2.55 7.33 -4.23
N GLY A 266 2.69 7.78 -2.98
CA GLY A 266 1.72 8.67 -2.34
C GLY A 266 2.26 10.09 -2.32
N ALA A 267 1.61 11.00 -3.05
CA ALA A 267 2.05 12.39 -3.16
C ALA A 267 0.88 13.38 -3.18
N SER A 268 1.09 14.54 -2.55
CA SER A 268 0.20 15.71 -2.69
C SER A 268 0.63 16.65 -3.81
N ALA A 269 1.90 16.56 -4.23
CA ALA A 269 2.47 17.37 -5.31
C ALA A 269 2.44 16.63 -6.67
N SER A 270 1.44 15.79 -6.90
CA SER A 270 1.38 14.85 -8.01
C SER A 270 1.52 15.52 -9.39
N ILE A 271 0.85 16.65 -9.59
CA ILE A 271 0.90 17.42 -10.86
C ILE A 271 2.32 17.92 -11.12
N ALA A 272 2.96 18.52 -10.09
CA ALA A 272 4.32 19.00 -10.22
C ALA A 272 5.31 17.86 -10.57
N ILE A 273 5.09 16.69 -10.01
CA ILE A 273 5.89 15.49 -10.29
C ILE A 273 5.74 15.08 -11.77
N VAL A 274 4.52 14.94 -12.28
CA VAL A 274 4.30 14.48 -13.66
C VAL A 274 4.62 15.53 -14.70
N GLU A 275 4.51 16.81 -14.38
CA GLU A 275 4.87 17.93 -15.26
C GLU A 275 6.34 18.34 -15.14
N HIS A 276 7.15 17.63 -14.33
CA HIS A 276 8.56 17.94 -14.05
C HIS A 276 8.78 19.37 -13.52
N LYS A 277 7.79 19.93 -12.82
CA LYS A 277 7.86 21.26 -12.20
C LYS A 277 8.51 21.16 -10.82
N LYS A 278 9.31 22.17 -10.46
CA LYS A 278 9.78 22.33 -9.08
C LYS A 278 8.63 22.88 -8.24
N VAL A 279 8.40 22.25 -7.10
CA VAL A 279 7.48 22.79 -6.08
C VAL A 279 8.24 23.84 -5.28
N ALA A 280 7.69 25.06 -5.24
CA ALA A 280 8.25 26.18 -4.50
C ALA A 280 8.18 25.96 -2.97
#